data_d5da7b62ce951704a580c06c67e4ede9
#
_entry.id   d5da7b62ce951704a580c06c67e4ede9
#
_cell.length_a   1.000
_cell.length_b   1.000
_cell.length_c   1.000
_cell.angle_alpha   90.00
_cell.angle_beta   90.00
_cell.angle_gamma   90.00
#
_symmetry.space_group_name_H-M   'P 1'
#
loop_
_entity.id
_entity.type
_entity.pdbx_description
1 polymer ?
#
loop_
_entity_poly.entity_id
_entity_poly.type
_entity_poly.pdbx_seq_one_letter_code
_entity_poly.pdbx_strand_id
1 'polypeptide(L)' 'MIIQLNPPIPMTCPKGSGLAIFLTDYGCEYNHIWTIALDDTGELWSFPNPEVRMQKNITFGRLI' A
#
# COMPACT_ATOMS: atom_id res chain seq x y z
N MET A 1 -0.25 -13.98 7.41
CA MET A 1 0.85 -14.04 6.43
C MET A 1 1.27 -12.64 6.03
N ILE A 2 2.56 -12.42 5.94
CA ILE A 2 3.09 -11.10 5.52
C ILE A 2 3.83 -11.30 4.22
N ILE A 3 3.51 -10.48 3.23
CA ILE A 3 4.12 -10.55 1.92
C ILE A 3 4.93 -9.29 1.69
N GLN A 4 6.19 -9.45 1.36
CA GLN A 4 7.02 -8.30 0.99
C GLN A 4 6.72 -7.93 -0.45
N LEU A 5 6.51 -6.65 -0.70
CA LEU A 5 6.23 -6.15 -2.04
C LEU A 5 7.54 -5.71 -2.70
N ASN A 6 7.89 -6.38 -3.78
CA ASN A 6 9.15 -6.11 -4.47
C ASN A 6 8.92 -6.18 -5.98
N PRO A 7 8.89 -5.07 -6.67
CA PRO A 7 9.15 -3.71 -6.14
C PRO A 7 7.97 -3.17 -5.32
N PRO A 8 8.22 -2.18 -4.46
CA PRO A 8 7.15 -1.54 -3.71
C PRO A 8 6.12 -0.89 -4.64
N ILE A 9 4.90 -0.79 -4.16
CA ILE A 9 3.79 -0.26 -4.97
C ILE A 9 3.47 1.17 -4.53
N PRO A 10 3.50 2.16 -5.45
CA PRO A 10 3.09 3.52 -5.08
C PRO A 10 1.62 3.56 -4.70
N MET A 11 1.33 4.10 -3.52
CA MET A 11 -0.05 4.17 -3.03
C MET A 11 -0.30 5.46 -2.29
N THR A 12 -1.58 5.82 -2.14
CA THR A 12 -1.99 6.93 -1.31
C THR A 12 -2.79 6.40 -0.14
N CYS A 13 -2.68 7.09 0.97
CA CYS A 13 -3.37 6.71 2.21
C CYS A 13 -3.80 7.98 2.94
N PRO A 14 -4.50 7.88 4.07
CA PRO A 14 -4.94 9.07 4.79
C PRO A 14 -3.82 10.00 5.24
N LYS A 15 -2.60 9.50 5.34
CA LYS A 15 -1.45 10.31 5.73
C LYS A 15 -0.70 10.92 4.54
N GLY A 16 -1.08 10.58 3.32
CA GLY A 16 -0.42 11.10 2.12
C GLY A 16 0.01 9.98 1.19
N SER A 17 0.98 10.27 0.35
CA SER A 17 1.49 9.32 -0.63
C SER A 17 2.72 8.61 -0.12
N GLY A 18 2.92 7.39 -0.56
CA GLY A 18 4.10 6.64 -0.19
C GLY A 18 4.22 5.36 -1.00
N LEU A 19 5.12 4.50 -0.55
CA LEU A 19 5.35 3.21 -1.19
C LEU A 19 4.93 2.10 -0.25
N ALA A 20 4.03 1.25 -0.72
CA ALA A 20 3.61 0.07 0.04
C ALA A 20 4.71 -0.97 -0.04
N ILE A 21 5.21 -1.39 1.10
CA ILE A 21 6.34 -2.32 1.16
C ILE A 21 5.95 -3.69 1.67
N PHE A 22 4.88 -3.79 2.47
CA PHE A 22 4.39 -5.07 2.95
C PHE A 22 2.88 -5.15 2.85
N LEU A 23 2.38 -6.34 2.61
CA LEU A 23 0.96 -6.64 2.65
C LEU A 23 0.76 -7.73 3.67
N THR A 24 -0.09 -7.50 4.66
CA THR A 24 -0.37 -8.47 5.71
C THR A 24 -1.76 -9.05 5.51
N ASP A 25 -1.85 -10.35 5.49
CA ASP A 25 -3.10 -11.08 5.29
C ASP A 25 -3.45 -11.82 6.57
N TYR A 26 -4.55 -11.44 7.20
CA TYR A 26 -5.03 -12.05 8.44
C TYR A 26 -6.13 -13.09 8.19
N GLY A 27 -6.43 -13.37 6.95
CA GLY A 27 -7.46 -14.34 6.62
C GLY A 27 -8.62 -13.71 5.89
N CYS A 28 -9.55 -14.52 5.41
CA CYS A 28 -10.60 -14.05 4.52
C CYS A 28 -11.66 -13.20 5.23
N GLU A 29 -11.69 -13.21 6.56
CA GLU A 29 -12.66 -12.43 7.30
C GLU A 29 -12.20 -11.01 7.60
N TYR A 30 -10.96 -10.69 7.25
CA TYR A 30 -10.36 -9.40 7.57
C TYR A 30 -9.82 -8.74 6.32
N ASN A 31 -9.80 -7.43 6.31
CA ASN A 31 -9.18 -6.70 5.21
C ASN A 31 -7.67 -6.91 5.25
N HIS A 32 -7.06 -6.91 4.09
CA HIS A 32 -5.60 -6.87 4.01
C HIS A 32 -5.10 -5.55 4.59
N ILE A 33 -3.96 -5.60 5.24
CA ILE A 33 -3.33 -4.42 5.83
C ILE A 33 -2.09 -4.09 5.00
N TRP A 34 -2.01 -2.87 4.53
CA TRP A 34 -0.88 -2.40 3.74
C TRP A 34 0.02 -1.55 4.60
N THR A 35 1.31 -1.87 4.61
CA THR A 35 2.31 -1.07 5.32
C THR A 35 2.99 -0.16 4.32
N ILE A 36 2.88 1.14 4.55
CA ILE A 36 3.31 2.16 3.61
C ILE A 36 4.40 3.01 4.23
N ALA A 37 5.49 3.17 3.46
CA ALA A 37 6.56 4.10 3.83
C ALA A 37 6.21 5.45 3.21
N LEU A 38 5.94 6.45 4.04
CA LEU A 38 5.50 7.76 3.57
C LEU A 38 6.65 8.51 2.90
N ASP A 39 6.35 9.17 1.79
CA ASP A 39 7.35 9.91 1.03
C ASP A 39 7.88 11.11 1.78
N ASP A 40 7.00 11.84 2.46
CA ASP A 40 7.38 13.10 3.09
C ASP A 40 8.17 12.92 4.37
N THR A 41 7.77 11.99 5.21
CA THR A 41 8.35 11.84 6.54
C THR A 41 9.20 10.60 6.70
N GLY A 42 9.04 9.65 5.79
CA GLY A 42 9.72 8.37 5.91
C GLY A 42 9.14 7.46 6.98
N GLU A 43 8.00 7.84 7.55
CA GLU A 43 7.38 7.01 8.57
C GLU A 43 6.68 5.81 7.95
N LEU A 44 6.61 4.73 8.71
CA LEU A 44 5.90 3.54 8.28
C LEU A 44 4.57 3.49 8.99
N TRP A 45 3.50 3.40 8.20
CA TRP A 45 2.15 3.31 8.73
C TRP A 45 1.43 2.16 8.07
N SER A 46 0.52 1.52 8.80
CA SER A 46 -0.27 0.42 8.27
C SER A 46 -1.73 0.83 8.21
N PHE A 47 -2.39 0.54 7.10
CA PHE A 47 -3.78 0.88 6.87
C PHE A 47 -4.54 -0.29 6.29
N PRO A 48 -5.83 -0.46 6.66
CA PRO A 48 -6.65 -1.49 6.04
C PRO A 48 -6.97 -1.16 4.59
N ASN A 49 -7.27 -2.17 3.84
CA ASN A 49 -7.49 -2.07 2.40
C ASN A 49 -8.42 -0.94 1.97
N PRO A 50 -9.55 -0.67 2.63
CA PRO A 50 -10.45 0.40 2.17
C PRO A 50 -9.87 1.80 2.28
N GLU A 51 -8.80 1.98 3.04
CA GLU A 51 -8.22 3.31 3.28
C GLU A 51 -7.08 3.65 2.35
N VAL A 52 -6.68 2.74 1.48
CA VAL A 52 -5.54 2.97 0.60
C VAL A 52 -5.96 2.85 -0.85
N ARG A 53 -5.25 3.52 -1.75
CA ARG A 53 -5.49 3.48 -3.17
C ARG A 53 -4.17 3.51 -3.91
N MET A 54 -4.13 2.90 -5.06
CA MET A 54 -2.96 3.00 -5.92
C MET A 54 -2.88 4.39 -6.51
N GLN A 55 -1.67 4.86 -6.72
CA GLN A 55 -1.46 6.15 -7.35
C GLN A 55 -1.81 6.06 -8.84
N LYS A 56 -2.29 7.14 -9.41
CA LYS A 56 -2.85 7.15 -10.74
C LYS A 56 -1.88 6.78 -11.84
N ASN A 57 -0.67 7.13 -11.73
CA ASN A 57 0.29 6.98 -12.84
C ASN A 57 1.19 5.78 -12.70
N ILE A 58 0.72 4.73 -12.09
CA ILE A 58 1.48 3.51 -12.03
C ILE A 58 1.32 2.72 -13.30
N THR A 59 2.17 1.76 -13.49
CA THR A 59 2.27 0.98 -14.70
C THR A 59 0.98 0.30 -15.11
N PHE A 60 0.20 -0.14 -14.23
CA PHE A 60 -0.99 -0.84 -14.53
C PHE A 60 -1.95 0.00 -15.29
N GLY A 61 -1.99 1.27 -15.05
CA GLY A 61 -2.91 2.15 -15.74
C GLY A 61 -2.71 2.14 -17.22
N ARG A 62 -1.55 1.82 -17.67
CA ARG A 62 -1.25 1.84 -19.07
C ARG A 62 -1.75 0.64 -19.82
N LEU A 63 -2.17 -0.37 -19.10
CA LEU A 63 -2.64 -1.58 -19.73
C LEU A 63 -4.06 -1.50 -20.19
N ILE A 64 -4.70 -0.46 -19.90
CA ILE A 64 -6.11 -0.30 -20.24
C ILE A 64 -6.30 0.30 -21.59
#